data_0d678198c7d7cca3e6c1c7faeeee9d67
#
_entry.id   0d678198c7d7cca3e6c1c7faeeee9d67
#
_cell.length_a   1.000
_cell.length_b   1.000
_cell.length_c   1.000
_cell.angle_alpha   90.00
_cell.angle_beta   90.00
_cell.angle_gamma   90.00
#
_symmetry.space_group_name_H-M   'P 1'
#
loop_
_entity.id
_entity.type
_entity.pdbx_description
1 polymer ?
#
loop_
_entity_poly.entity_id
_entity_poly.type
_entity_poly.pdbx_seq_one_letter_code
_entity_poly.pdbx_strand_id
1 'polypeptide(L)'
;MLEETDPPSYYRRYACARSLSRCRELTDPRAGFTLNAMDLFEEIVRMRRSGRRGALATIVHTNGSIPSYESSRMLVREDGSTLGTVGGGCVEADVWAAAKEVMQKEAPRKMVFHLNNEASYDNGLICGGTVEVFVEPILPQPMLYLFGGGHVSTAVARAAHSVGFGIGVVDDREAFANSQRFPMAQAIFTSFEDAMQKLQPSNSTYLVIVTRGHKEDMRMLAWAVRTQARYVGMIGSKRKVLSVYRALEKQGYHMDEFERVYAPMGLDIGALSPEEIAVSIVAELVAVRRNAAAAGHKKLKLESPSAVEK
;
A
#
# COMPACT_ATOMS: atom_id res chain seq x y z
N MET A 1 -23.31 -31.30 -29.61
CA MET A 1 -23.55 -31.02 -28.20
C MET A 1 -22.32 -30.32 -27.71
N LEU A 2 -22.37 -28.99 -27.63
CA LEU A 2 -21.31 -28.16 -27.08
C LEU A 2 -21.74 -27.83 -25.66
N GLU A 3 -20.95 -28.28 -24.67
CA GLU A 3 -21.18 -27.98 -23.26
C GLU A 3 -20.93 -26.47 -23.04
N GLU A 4 -21.98 -25.79 -22.58
CA GLU A 4 -21.90 -24.43 -22.06
C GLU A 4 -21.12 -24.49 -20.73
N THR A 5 -19.90 -23.95 -20.75
CA THR A 5 -19.14 -23.71 -19.52
C THR A 5 -19.66 -22.43 -18.85
N ASP A 6 -20.15 -22.55 -17.61
CA ASP A 6 -20.55 -21.43 -16.77
C ASP A 6 -19.47 -20.36 -16.69
N PRO A 7 -19.82 -19.07 -16.83
CA PRO A 7 -18.85 -18.00 -16.67
C PRO A 7 -18.40 -17.86 -15.21
N PRO A 8 -17.13 -17.51 -14.96
CA PRO A 8 -16.59 -17.39 -13.61
C PRO A 8 -17.35 -16.37 -12.78
N SER A 9 -17.52 -16.67 -11.50
CA SER A 9 -18.34 -16.02 -10.46
C SER A 9 -18.08 -14.53 -10.15
N TYR A 10 -17.55 -13.76 -11.07
CA TYR A 10 -17.23 -12.32 -10.93
C TYR A 10 -18.40 -11.37 -11.25
N TYR A 11 -19.52 -11.88 -11.78
CA TYR A 11 -20.69 -11.07 -12.12
C TYR A 11 -21.77 -11.17 -11.04
N ARG A 12 -21.63 -10.42 -9.94
CA ARG A 12 -22.79 -10.16 -9.08
C ARG A 12 -23.63 -9.05 -9.70
N ARG A 13 -24.84 -9.37 -10.09
CA ARG A 13 -25.89 -8.39 -10.42
C ARG A 13 -26.28 -7.69 -9.12
N TYR A 14 -25.98 -6.41 -9.00
CA TYR A 14 -26.52 -5.58 -7.93
C TYR A 14 -27.83 -4.96 -8.43
N ALA A 15 -28.96 -5.49 -7.97
CA ALA A 15 -30.22 -4.76 -8.02
C ALA A 15 -30.16 -3.66 -6.96
N CYS A 16 -30.31 -2.40 -7.38
CA CYS A 16 -30.39 -1.24 -6.51
C CYS A 16 -31.75 -1.25 -5.77
N ALA A 17 -31.88 -2.11 -4.76
CA ALA A 17 -33.08 -2.16 -3.92
C ALA A 17 -32.67 -2.44 -2.48
N ARG A 18 -32.08 -1.43 -1.80
CA ARG A 18 -32.17 -1.28 -0.33
C ARG A 18 -31.61 0.07 0.13
N SER A 19 -32.47 0.81 0.82
CA SER A 19 -32.20 1.94 1.70
C SER A 19 -32.23 3.35 1.07
N LEU A 20 -33.43 3.88 0.82
CA LEU A 20 -33.74 5.30 0.56
C LEU A 20 -33.41 6.23 1.76
N SER A 21 -33.08 5.71 2.94
CA SER A 21 -32.84 6.53 4.13
C SER A 21 -31.41 7.10 4.21
N ARG A 22 -30.44 6.55 3.47
CA ARG A 22 -29.03 7.04 3.49
C ARG A 22 -28.69 8.04 2.38
N CYS A 23 -29.50 8.15 1.34
CA CYS A 23 -29.24 9.11 0.25
C CYS A 23 -29.52 10.58 0.62
N ARG A 24 -30.24 10.84 1.71
CA ARG A 24 -30.60 12.24 2.10
C ARG A 24 -29.50 12.99 2.86
N GLU A 25 -28.48 12.34 3.36
CA GLU A 25 -27.42 13.02 4.16
C GLU A 25 -26.21 13.47 3.33
N LEU A 26 -26.13 13.10 2.03
CA LEU A 26 -24.95 13.40 1.19
C LEU A 26 -25.14 14.58 0.23
N THR A 27 -26.30 15.22 0.20
CA THR A 27 -26.54 16.40 -0.64
C THR A 27 -26.85 17.61 0.23
N ASP A 28 -25.82 18.32 0.72
CA ASP A 28 -25.95 19.71 1.11
C ASP A 28 -25.76 20.60 -0.13
N PRO A 29 -26.81 21.23 -0.65
CA PRO A 29 -26.72 22.10 -1.82
C PRO A 29 -26.03 23.45 -1.55
N ARG A 30 -25.49 23.65 -0.34
CA ARG A 30 -24.76 24.85 0.08
C ARG A 30 -23.24 24.68 0.17
N ALA A 31 -22.70 23.49 -0.12
CA ALA A 31 -21.28 23.36 -0.37
C ALA A 31 -20.97 24.02 -1.71
N GLY A 32 -20.75 25.35 -1.66
CA GLY A 32 -20.50 26.19 -2.83
C GLY A 32 -19.38 25.60 -3.67
N PHE A 33 -19.68 25.33 -4.92
CA PHE A 33 -18.72 25.02 -5.98
C PHE A 33 -17.80 26.22 -6.21
N THR A 34 -16.88 26.48 -5.30
CA THR A 34 -15.64 27.16 -5.63
C THR A 34 -14.63 26.09 -5.99
N LEU A 35 -14.70 25.64 -7.22
CA LEU A 35 -13.65 24.98 -7.94
C LEU A 35 -12.45 25.93 -8.08
N ASN A 36 -11.62 26.05 -7.05
CA ASN A 36 -10.20 26.14 -7.28
C ASN A 36 -9.82 24.74 -7.80
N ALA A 37 -9.70 24.64 -9.12
CA ALA A 37 -9.46 23.39 -9.82
C ALA A 37 -8.08 22.85 -9.44
N MET A 38 -8.00 22.23 -8.27
CA MET A 38 -6.88 21.33 -8.00
C MET A 38 -7.09 20.15 -8.93
N ASP A 39 -6.17 19.96 -9.85
CA ASP A 39 -6.18 18.82 -10.75
C ASP A 39 -6.25 17.55 -9.90
N LEU A 40 -7.16 16.64 -10.25
CA LEU A 40 -7.34 15.36 -9.57
C LEU A 40 -6.01 14.59 -9.46
N PHE A 41 -5.17 14.69 -10.48
CA PHE A 41 -3.85 14.06 -10.49
C PHE A 41 -2.86 14.75 -9.53
N GLU A 42 -2.93 16.07 -9.38
CA GLU A 42 -2.13 16.80 -8.38
C GLU A 42 -2.53 16.37 -6.97
N GLU A 43 -3.84 16.19 -6.71
CA GLU A 43 -4.32 15.68 -5.44
C GLU A 43 -3.82 14.27 -5.17
N ILE A 44 -3.84 13.37 -6.16
CA ILE A 44 -3.30 12.01 -6.04
C ILE A 44 -1.81 12.07 -5.67
N VAL A 45 -1.02 12.90 -6.35
CA VAL A 45 0.42 13.07 -6.05
C VAL A 45 0.60 13.58 -4.62
N ARG A 46 -0.17 14.58 -4.21
CA ARG A 46 -0.14 15.14 -2.85
C ARG A 46 -0.46 14.09 -1.79
N MET A 47 -1.53 13.32 -2.00
CA MET A 47 -1.94 12.23 -1.10
C MET A 47 -0.85 11.19 -0.94
N ARG A 48 -0.28 10.71 -2.04
CA ARG A 48 0.79 9.70 -2.03
C ARG A 48 2.02 10.17 -1.27
N ARG A 49 2.41 11.45 -1.44
CA ARG A 49 3.57 12.05 -0.73
C ARG A 49 3.30 12.28 0.76
N SER A 50 2.05 12.62 1.12
CA SER A 50 1.66 12.85 2.52
C SER A 50 1.28 11.58 3.29
N GLY A 51 1.48 10.39 2.70
CA GLY A 51 1.19 9.11 3.35
C GLY A 51 -0.29 8.74 3.40
N ARG A 52 -1.17 9.48 2.69
CA ARG A 52 -2.62 9.23 2.69
C ARG A 52 -3.03 8.25 1.60
N ARG A 53 -4.06 7.48 1.89
CA ARG A 53 -4.68 6.52 0.96
C ARG A 53 -5.88 7.11 0.27
N GLY A 54 -6.23 6.51 -0.86
CA GLY A 54 -7.44 6.79 -1.61
C GLY A 54 -7.76 5.67 -2.59
N ALA A 55 -8.84 5.87 -3.35
CA ALA A 55 -9.15 5.04 -4.50
C ALA A 55 -9.63 5.93 -5.65
N LEU A 56 -9.16 5.64 -6.86
CA LEU A 56 -9.58 6.30 -8.08
C LEU A 56 -10.58 5.42 -8.82
N ALA A 57 -11.78 5.95 -9.02
CA ALA A 57 -12.79 5.35 -9.88
C ALA A 57 -12.77 6.04 -11.25
N THR A 58 -12.73 5.25 -12.32
CA THR A 58 -12.74 5.74 -13.71
C THR A 58 -13.82 5.00 -14.50
N ILE A 59 -14.68 5.73 -15.21
CA ILE A 59 -15.58 5.14 -16.20
C ILE A 59 -14.74 4.71 -17.40
N VAL A 60 -14.70 3.39 -17.63
CA VAL A 60 -13.88 2.77 -18.71
C VAL A 60 -14.70 2.37 -19.92
N HIS A 61 -16.02 2.23 -19.78
CA HIS A 61 -16.93 1.94 -20.89
C HIS A 61 -18.34 2.45 -20.59
N THR A 62 -19.02 2.89 -21.65
CA THR A 62 -20.41 3.36 -21.58
C THR A 62 -21.17 2.88 -22.79
N ASN A 63 -22.44 2.51 -22.60
CA ASN A 63 -23.33 2.11 -23.70
C ASN A 63 -24.77 2.61 -23.40
N GLY A 64 -25.41 3.25 -24.38
CA GLY A 64 -26.76 3.82 -24.26
C GLY A 64 -26.76 5.27 -23.74
N SER A 65 -27.95 5.74 -23.32
CA SER A 65 -28.14 7.12 -22.81
C SER A 65 -27.80 7.15 -21.32
N ILE A 66 -26.69 7.81 -20.98
CA ILE A 66 -26.18 7.90 -19.61
C ILE A 66 -25.81 9.35 -19.27
N PRO A 67 -25.85 9.74 -17.96
CA PRO A 67 -25.56 11.11 -17.54
C PRO A 67 -24.05 11.42 -17.48
N SER A 68 -23.21 10.49 -17.87
CA SER A 68 -21.75 10.61 -17.76
C SER A 68 -21.05 10.11 -19.04
N TYR A 69 -19.77 10.34 -19.16
CA TYR A 69 -18.97 9.97 -20.34
C TYR A 69 -17.74 9.18 -19.92
N GLU A 70 -17.17 8.43 -20.87
CA GLU A 70 -15.91 7.72 -20.68
C GLU A 70 -14.80 8.66 -20.21
N SER A 71 -13.91 8.15 -19.38
CA SER A 71 -12.85 8.91 -18.70
C SER A 71 -13.31 9.84 -17.57
N SER A 72 -14.61 9.92 -17.23
CA SER A 72 -15.05 10.58 -15.97
C SER A 72 -14.43 9.89 -14.77
N ARG A 73 -13.96 10.65 -13.80
CA ARG A 73 -13.22 10.15 -12.65
C ARG A 73 -13.73 10.72 -11.34
N MET A 74 -13.67 9.86 -10.32
CA MET A 74 -13.94 10.24 -8.93
C MET A 74 -12.83 9.67 -8.04
N LEU A 75 -12.16 10.56 -7.32
CA LEU A 75 -11.22 10.18 -6.26
C LEU A 75 -11.97 10.13 -4.94
N VAL A 76 -11.88 9.00 -4.24
CA VAL A 76 -12.36 8.81 -2.87
C VAL A 76 -11.16 8.79 -1.95
N ARG A 77 -11.10 9.71 -0.97
CA ARG A 77 -10.02 9.77 0.02
C ARG A 77 -10.32 8.85 1.20
N GLU A 78 -9.31 8.58 2.00
CA GLU A 78 -9.40 7.73 3.20
C GLU A 78 -10.43 8.26 4.22
N ASP A 79 -10.57 9.57 4.36
CA ASP A 79 -11.57 10.24 5.19
C ASP A 79 -13.00 10.15 4.64
N GLY A 80 -13.17 9.57 3.44
CA GLY A 80 -14.45 9.44 2.74
C GLY A 80 -14.85 10.64 1.90
N SER A 81 -14.07 11.73 1.90
CA SER A 81 -14.32 12.86 1.01
C SER A 81 -14.02 12.51 -0.44
N THR A 82 -14.68 13.15 -1.39
CA THR A 82 -14.58 12.88 -2.82
C THR A 82 -14.07 14.09 -3.60
N LEU A 83 -13.49 13.84 -4.79
CA LEU A 83 -13.13 14.84 -5.78
C LEU A 83 -13.46 14.30 -7.17
N GLY A 84 -14.21 15.07 -7.99
CA GLY A 84 -14.71 14.59 -9.28
C GLY A 84 -16.01 13.80 -9.17
N THR A 85 -16.45 13.20 -10.26
CA THR A 85 -17.74 12.50 -10.36
C THR A 85 -17.70 11.36 -11.37
N VAL A 86 -18.53 10.34 -11.15
CA VAL A 86 -18.79 9.24 -12.10
C VAL A 86 -20.28 9.18 -12.50
N GLY A 87 -21.00 10.33 -12.39
CA GLY A 87 -22.37 10.46 -12.89
C GLY A 87 -23.44 10.67 -11.83
N GLY A 88 -23.10 10.71 -10.55
CA GLY A 88 -24.04 11.00 -9.45
C GLY A 88 -24.92 9.81 -9.01
N GLY A 89 -25.76 10.10 -8.01
CA GLY A 89 -26.79 9.16 -7.54
C GLY A 89 -26.30 7.85 -6.97
N CYS A 90 -27.05 6.76 -7.22
CA CYS A 90 -26.77 5.42 -6.69
C CYS A 90 -25.40 4.88 -7.16
N VAL A 91 -24.96 5.20 -8.39
CA VAL A 91 -23.68 4.75 -8.92
C VAL A 91 -22.52 5.26 -8.07
N GLU A 92 -22.55 6.55 -7.70
CA GLU A 92 -21.50 7.12 -6.84
C GLU A 92 -21.50 6.51 -5.43
N ALA A 93 -22.65 6.24 -4.86
CA ALA A 93 -22.76 5.62 -3.54
C ALA A 93 -22.13 4.21 -3.54
N ASP A 94 -22.42 3.40 -4.56
CA ASP A 94 -21.86 2.05 -4.70
C ASP A 94 -20.35 2.09 -5.01
N VAL A 95 -19.92 3.01 -5.85
CA VAL A 95 -18.50 3.24 -6.15
C VAL A 95 -17.74 3.70 -4.91
N TRP A 96 -18.33 4.58 -4.11
CA TRP A 96 -17.74 5.02 -2.84
C TRP A 96 -17.59 3.85 -1.84
N ALA A 97 -18.59 2.99 -1.73
CA ALA A 97 -18.51 1.80 -0.88
C ALA A 97 -17.42 0.84 -1.38
N ALA A 98 -17.35 0.59 -2.69
CA ALA A 98 -16.32 -0.23 -3.31
C ALA A 98 -14.92 0.36 -3.14
N ALA A 99 -14.78 1.68 -3.20
CA ALA A 99 -13.51 2.38 -2.99
C ALA A 99 -12.91 2.11 -1.62
N LYS A 100 -13.75 2.05 -0.57
CA LYS A 100 -13.28 1.68 0.78
C LYS A 100 -12.76 0.25 0.85
N GLU A 101 -13.44 -0.70 0.22
CA GLU A 101 -12.96 -2.08 0.14
C GLU A 101 -11.64 -2.19 -0.65
N VAL A 102 -11.55 -1.46 -1.79
CA VAL A 102 -10.36 -1.42 -2.64
C VAL A 102 -9.15 -0.85 -1.87
N MET A 103 -9.35 0.21 -1.07
CA MET A 103 -8.30 0.76 -0.20
C MET A 103 -7.83 -0.24 0.86
N GLN A 104 -8.75 -1.01 1.45
CA GLN A 104 -8.41 -2.01 2.48
C GLN A 104 -7.68 -3.22 1.90
N LYS A 105 -8.18 -3.74 0.76
CA LYS A 105 -7.63 -4.94 0.12
C LYS A 105 -6.39 -4.66 -0.72
N GLU A 106 -6.09 -3.39 -0.99
CA GLU A 106 -5.03 -2.94 -1.91
C GLU A 106 -5.12 -3.60 -3.31
N ALA A 107 -6.32 -3.94 -3.75
CA ALA A 107 -6.60 -4.64 -4.99
C ALA A 107 -7.68 -3.92 -5.80
N PRO A 108 -7.51 -3.77 -7.13
CA PRO A 108 -8.49 -3.11 -7.96
C PRO A 108 -9.77 -3.93 -8.12
N ARG A 109 -10.86 -3.25 -8.48
CA ARG A 109 -12.16 -3.85 -8.73
C ARG A 109 -12.82 -3.24 -9.97
N LYS A 110 -13.39 -4.07 -10.83
CA LYS A 110 -14.28 -3.64 -11.91
C LYS A 110 -15.74 -3.78 -11.46
N MET A 111 -16.56 -2.78 -11.77
CA MET A 111 -17.99 -2.74 -11.49
C MET A 111 -18.74 -2.47 -12.80
N VAL A 112 -19.92 -3.09 -12.94
CA VAL A 112 -20.80 -2.88 -14.09
C VAL A 112 -22.18 -2.49 -13.55
N PHE A 113 -22.71 -1.37 -14.02
CA PHE A 113 -24.02 -0.84 -13.66
C PHE A 113 -24.93 -0.88 -14.86
N HIS A 114 -26.09 -1.49 -14.69
CA HIS A 114 -27.18 -1.47 -15.66
C HIS A 114 -28.22 -0.46 -15.20
N LEU A 115 -28.31 0.66 -15.92
CA LEU A 115 -29.24 1.76 -15.64
C LEU A 115 -30.56 1.47 -16.36
N ASN A 116 -31.46 0.69 -15.73
CA ASN A 116 -32.73 0.33 -16.30
C ASN A 116 -33.80 1.38 -16.00
N ASN A 117 -34.67 1.66 -17.00
CA ASN A 117 -35.73 2.65 -16.92
C ASN A 117 -36.80 2.40 -15.83
N GLU A 118 -36.93 1.17 -15.32
CA GLU A 118 -38.00 0.80 -14.39
C GLU A 118 -37.77 1.30 -12.95
N ALA A 119 -36.51 1.53 -12.53
CA ALA A 119 -36.18 2.05 -11.19
C ALA A 119 -36.01 3.56 -11.15
N SER A 120 -36.06 4.25 -12.31
CA SER A 120 -35.73 5.66 -12.45
C SER A 120 -36.94 6.60 -12.37
N TYR A 121 -38.17 6.09 -12.40
CA TYR A 121 -39.38 6.94 -12.32
C TYR A 121 -39.48 7.71 -11.01
N ASP A 122 -38.95 7.21 -9.91
CA ASP A 122 -38.99 7.91 -8.61
C ASP A 122 -37.89 8.95 -8.44
N ASN A 123 -36.82 8.95 -9.25
CA ASN A 123 -35.64 9.79 -9.09
C ASN A 123 -35.40 10.79 -10.24
N GLY A 124 -36.30 10.85 -11.23
CA GLY A 124 -36.24 11.84 -12.33
C GLY A 124 -35.12 11.61 -13.35
N LEU A 125 -34.41 10.48 -13.31
CA LEU A 125 -33.33 10.13 -14.24
C LEU A 125 -33.84 9.15 -15.28
N ILE A 126 -34.10 9.63 -16.50
CA ILE A 126 -34.44 8.80 -17.68
C ILE A 126 -33.09 8.34 -18.29
N CYS A 127 -32.42 7.38 -17.65
CA CYS A 127 -31.17 6.83 -18.14
C CYS A 127 -31.38 5.35 -18.50
N GLY A 128 -31.10 5.00 -19.75
CA GLY A 128 -31.11 3.62 -20.23
C GLY A 128 -29.76 3.28 -20.79
N GLY A 129 -28.95 2.47 -20.08
CA GLY A 129 -27.62 2.11 -20.57
C GLY A 129 -26.81 1.29 -19.59
N THR A 130 -25.56 1.04 -19.93
CA THR A 130 -24.59 0.32 -19.10
C THR A 130 -23.36 1.20 -18.88
N VAL A 131 -22.87 1.24 -17.63
CA VAL A 131 -21.63 1.93 -17.24
C VAL A 131 -20.68 0.92 -16.60
N GLU A 132 -19.45 0.87 -17.09
CA GLU A 132 -18.39 0.10 -16.47
C GLU A 132 -17.42 1.04 -15.75
N VAL A 133 -17.19 0.78 -14.48
CA VAL A 133 -16.30 1.57 -13.63
C VAL A 133 -15.16 0.69 -13.13
N PHE A 134 -13.94 1.16 -13.35
CA PHE A 134 -12.73 0.57 -12.77
C PHE A 134 -12.33 1.38 -11.54
N VAL A 135 -12.19 0.70 -10.40
CA VAL A 135 -11.81 1.30 -9.12
C VAL A 135 -10.45 0.74 -8.73
N GLU A 136 -9.45 1.61 -8.63
CA GLU A 136 -8.08 1.22 -8.28
C GLU A 136 -7.59 1.91 -7.00
N PRO A 137 -6.74 1.24 -6.18
CA PRO A 137 -6.22 1.84 -4.95
C PRO A 137 -5.13 2.86 -5.26
N ILE A 138 -5.22 4.02 -4.62
CA ILE A 138 -4.15 5.01 -4.56
C ILE A 138 -3.40 4.81 -3.25
N LEU A 139 -2.25 4.15 -3.34
CA LEU A 139 -1.44 3.83 -2.18
C LEU A 139 -0.37 4.91 -1.94
N PRO A 140 -0.04 5.20 -0.68
CA PRO A 140 1.08 6.09 -0.34
C PRO A 140 2.39 5.56 -0.94
N GLN A 141 3.35 6.47 -1.13
CA GLN A 141 4.71 6.06 -1.43
C GLN A 141 5.27 5.27 -0.23
N PRO A 142 5.78 4.04 -0.42
CA PRO A 142 6.39 3.31 0.68
C PRO A 142 7.65 4.03 1.16
N MET A 143 7.73 4.33 2.46
CA MET A 143 8.87 5.01 3.08
C MET A 143 9.74 4.02 3.84
N LEU A 144 11.00 3.93 3.47
CA LEU A 144 12.02 3.14 4.14
C LEU A 144 12.88 4.04 5.02
N TYR A 145 12.84 3.84 6.33
CA TYR A 145 13.71 4.50 7.29
C TYR A 145 14.84 3.56 7.72
N LEU A 146 16.07 4.01 7.48
CA LEU A 146 17.30 3.30 7.80
C LEU A 146 17.86 3.86 9.11
N PHE A 147 17.75 3.12 10.18
CA PHE A 147 18.35 3.45 11.47
C PHE A 147 19.80 2.96 11.48
N GLY A 148 20.71 3.88 11.21
CA GLY A 148 22.11 3.69 10.94
C GLY A 148 22.48 4.10 9.52
N GLY A 149 23.53 4.94 9.34
CA GLY A 149 24.01 5.48 8.05
C GLY A 149 25.27 4.80 7.50
N GLY A 150 25.53 3.53 7.89
CA GLY A 150 26.72 2.78 7.50
C GLY A 150 26.73 2.31 6.04
N HIS A 151 27.73 1.48 5.68
CA HIS A 151 27.89 0.98 4.29
C HIS A 151 26.67 0.17 3.80
N VAL A 152 26.16 -0.76 4.64
CA VAL A 152 24.97 -1.54 4.29
C VAL A 152 23.79 -0.61 4.05
N SER A 153 23.56 0.39 4.91
CA SER A 153 22.46 1.35 4.73
C SER A 153 22.60 2.16 3.43
N THR A 154 23.82 2.54 3.06
CA THR A 154 24.04 3.25 1.79
C THR A 154 23.70 2.38 0.58
N ALA A 155 24.09 1.11 0.61
CA ALA A 155 23.75 0.15 -0.44
C ALA A 155 22.23 -0.14 -0.48
N VAL A 156 21.59 -0.36 0.68
CA VAL A 156 20.14 -0.56 0.80
C VAL A 156 19.36 0.67 0.29
N ALA A 157 19.80 1.89 0.67
CA ALA A 157 19.14 3.12 0.21
C ALA A 157 19.10 3.23 -1.31
N ARG A 158 20.24 2.97 -1.98
CA ARG A 158 20.34 3.00 -3.46
C ARG A 158 19.43 1.96 -4.11
N ALA A 159 19.53 0.71 -3.65
CA ALA A 159 18.73 -0.39 -4.20
C ALA A 159 17.23 -0.19 -3.94
N ALA A 160 16.82 0.20 -2.73
CA ALA A 160 15.43 0.44 -2.39
C ALA A 160 14.84 1.64 -3.15
N HIS A 161 15.62 2.72 -3.33
CA HIS A 161 15.20 3.87 -4.12
C HIS A 161 14.91 3.49 -5.57
N SER A 162 15.75 2.66 -6.19
CA SER A 162 15.57 2.20 -7.58
C SER A 162 14.29 1.39 -7.80
N VAL A 163 13.76 0.76 -6.75
CA VAL A 163 12.48 0.03 -6.80
C VAL A 163 11.30 0.82 -6.20
N GLY A 164 11.47 2.15 -6.03
CA GLY A 164 10.40 3.10 -5.72
C GLY A 164 10.09 3.32 -4.25
N PHE A 165 10.99 2.98 -3.33
CA PHE A 165 10.89 3.43 -1.94
C PHE A 165 11.37 4.89 -1.80
N GLY A 166 10.64 5.69 -1.01
CA GLY A 166 11.19 6.92 -0.43
C GLY A 166 12.17 6.54 0.68
N ILE A 167 13.25 7.31 0.83
CA ILE A 167 14.33 6.99 1.77
C ILE A 167 14.38 8.03 2.89
N GLY A 168 14.38 7.55 4.14
CA GLY A 168 14.74 8.30 5.31
C GLY A 168 15.98 7.69 5.98
N VAL A 169 16.84 8.51 6.55
CA VAL A 169 18.07 8.04 7.21
C VAL A 169 18.17 8.65 8.60
N VAL A 170 18.57 7.84 9.55
CA VAL A 170 18.74 8.22 10.96
C VAL A 170 20.10 7.72 11.44
N ASP A 171 21.03 8.61 11.80
CA ASP A 171 22.30 8.26 12.46
C ASP A 171 22.75 9.42 13.33
N ASP A 172 23.21 9.16 14.53
CA ASP A 172 23.65 10.19 15.48
C ASP A 172 24.95 10.87 15.08
N ARG A 173 25.59 10.42 14.01
CA ARG A 173 26.79 10.99 13.44
C ARG A 173 26.45 11.74 12.15
N GLU A 174 26.56 13.03 12.13
CA GLU A 174 26.29 13.88 10.97
C GLU A 174 27.09 13.45 9.70
N ALA A 175 28.33 12.98 9.89
CA ALA A 175 29.13 12.43 8.81
C ALA A 175 28.53 11.18 8.14
N PHE A 176 27.58 10.50 8.79
CA PHE A 176 26.91 9.31 8.28
C PHE A 176 25.45 9.58 7.87
N ALA A 177 24.79 10.61 8.40
CA ALA A 177 23.44 11.04 8.04
C ALA A 177 23.47 12.41 7.38
N ASN A 178 23.78 12.47 6.09
CA ASN A 178 23.83 13.70 5.31
C ASN A 178 23.47 13.48 3.83
N SER A 179 23.16 14.57 3.14
CA SER A 179 22.73 14.56 1.74
C SER A 179 23.84 14.15 0.74
N GLN A 180 25.11 14.26 1.09
CA GLN A 180 26.20 13.80 0.23
C GLN A 180 26.25 12.27 0.17
N ARG A 181 26.03 11.60 1.29
CA ARG A 181 25.96 10.12 1.35
C ARG A 181 24.64 9.57 0.83
N PHE A 182 23.54 10.30 1.08
CA PHE A 182 22.18 9.87 0.73
C PHE A 182 21.46 10.93 -0.11
N PRO A 183 21.91 11.19 -1.35
CA PRO A 183 21.33 12.23 -2.20
C PRO A 183 19.85 11.97 -2.57
N MET A 184 19.36 10.70 -2.44
CA MET A 184 17.98 10.31 -2.65
C MET A 184 17.11 10.44 -1.38
N ALA A 185 17.69 10.77 -0.21
CA ALA A 185 16.94 10.82 1.04
C ALA A 185 15.95 11.99 1.05
N GLN A 186 14.71 11.70 1.42
CA GLN A 186 13.63 12.66 1.62
C GLN A 186 13.60 13.19 3.07
N ALA A 187 14.18 12.44 3.99
CA ALA A 187 14.32 12.82 5.40
C ALA A 187 15.66 12.35 5.95
N ILE A 188 16.33 13.24 6.71
CA ILE A 188 17.60 12.94 7.38
C ILE A 188 17.45 13.39 8.83
N PHE A 189 17.74 12.49 9.77
CA PHE A 189 17.74 12.75 11.20
C PHE A 189 19.13 12.46 11.77
N THR A 190 19.65 13.39 12.54
CA THR A 190 20.93 13.26 13.25
C THR A 190 20.75 12.93 14.73
N SER A 191 19.55 12.49 15.11
CA SER A 191 19.20 12.00 16.44
C SER A 191 18.16 10.90 16.34
N PHE A 192 18.39 9.79 17.02
CA PHE A 192 17.42 8.69 17.12
C PHE A 192 16.17 9.11 17.90
N GLU A 193 16.34 9.93 18.95
CA GLU A 193 15.24 10.48 19.76
C GLU A 193 14.32 11.36 18.93
N ASP A 194 14.91 12.27 18.16
CA ASP A 194 14.17 13.18 17.29
C ASP A 194 13.40 12.42 16.22
N ALA A 195 14.01 11.41 15.62
CA ALA A 195 13.35 10.53 14.68
C ALA A 195 12.16 9.76 15.32
N MET A 196 12.34 9.16 16.49
CA MET A 196 11.28 8.43 17.18
C MET A 196 10.11 9.33 17.57
N GLN A 197 10.35 10.60 17.90
CA GLN A 197 9.29 11.55 18.26
C GLN A 197 8.53 12.08 17.04
N LYS A 198 9.24 12.32 15.93
CA LYS A 198 8.66 12.94 14.73
C LYS A 198 8.05 11.94 13.75
N LEU A 199 8.56 10.72 13.72
CA LEU A 199 8.05 9.70 12.82
C LEU A 199 6.70 9.16 13.32
N GLN A 200 5.76 9.04 12.40
CA GLN A 200 4.47 8.39 12.60
C GLN A 200 4.38 7.18 11.64
N PRO A 201 5.00 6.04 12.00
CA PRO A 201 4.99 4.88 11.13
C PRO A 201 3.57 4.36 10.87
N SER A 202 3.28 4.06 9.60
CA SER A 202 2.00 3.56 9.12
C SER A 202 2.20 2.28 8.29
N ASN A 203 1.13 1.70 7.77
CA ASN A 203 1.19 0.56 6.86
C ASN A 203 1.96 0.80 5.54
N SER A 204 2.46 2.02 5.29
CA SER A 204 3.37 2.32 4.18
C SER A 204 4.81 2.55 4.65
N THR A 205 5.10 2.37 5.94
CA THR A 205 6.41 2.58 6.54
C THR A 205 7.15 1.26 6.74
N TYR A 206 8.43 1.28 6.41
CA TYR A 206 9.39 0.18 6.55
C TYR A 206 10.55 0.64 7.42
N LEU A 207 10.81 -0.05 8.52
CA LEU A 207 11.86 0.30 9.48
C LEU A 207 12.97 -0.75 9.37
N VAL A 208 14.18 -0.31 9.06
CA VAL A 208 15.37 -1.15 8.93
C VAL A 208 16.41 -0.70 9.96
N ILE A 209 16.74 -1.58 10.88
CA ILE A 209 17.65 -1.34 11.99
C ILE A 209 19.02 -1.92 11.66
N VAL A 210 19.98 -1.03 11.39
CA VAL A 210 21.37 -1.31 10.97
C VAL A 210 22.33 -0.42 11.74
N THR A 211 22.11 -0.27 13.04
CA THR A 211 22.96 0.61 13.85
C THR A 211 24.32 -0.01 14.11
N ARG A 212 25.26 0.79 14.62
CA ARG A 212 26.63 0.32 14.91
C ARG A 212 26.78 -0.50 16.19
N GLY A 213 25.71 -0.64 17.00
CA GLY A 213 25.84 -1.26 18.31
C GLY A 213 24.57 -1.95 18.82
N HIS A 214 24.77 -3.00 19.62
CA HIS A 214 23.68 -3.77 20.20
C HIS A 214 22.69 -2.95 21.04
N LYS A 215 23.21 -1.90 21.74
CA LYS A 215 22.39 -1.05 22.60
C LYS A 215 21.36 -0.23 21.78
N GLU A 216 21.84 0.38 20.69
CA GLU A 216 20.96 1.17 19.82
C GLU A 216 20.04 0.28 19.00
N ASP A 217 20.52 -0.89 18.52
CA ASP A 217 19.62 -1.87 17.86
C ASP A 217 18.47 -2.27 18.77
N MET A 218 18.77 -2.59 20.04
CA MET A 218 17.77 -2.97 21.03
C MET A 218 16.77 -1.84 21.28
N ARG A 219 17.27 -0.60 21.43
CA ARG A 219 16.44 0.57 21.67
C ARG A 219 15.51 0.87 20.49
N MET A 220 16.04 0.83 19.27
CA MET A 220 15.25 1.05 18.06
C MET A 220 14.22 -0.06 17.86
N LEU A 221 14.58 -1.31 18.13
CA LEU A 221 13.65 -2.42 18.03
C LEU A 221 12.51 -2.29 19.05
N ALA A 222 12.82 -1.93 20.29
CA ALA A 222 11.85 -1.71 21.36
C ALA A 222 10.77 -0.67 20.97
N TRP A 223 11.18 0.39 20.29
CA TRP A 223 10.25 1.38 19.75
C TRP A 223 9.51 0.86 18.52
N ALA A 224 10.22 0.26 17.56
CA ALA A 224 9.69 -0.13 16.26
C ALA A 224 8.58 -1.19 16.34
N VAL A 225 8.70 -2.17 17.25
CA VAL A 225 7.71 -3.26 17.41
C VAL A 225 6.32 -2.76 17.83
N ARG A 226 6.26 -1.60 18.49
CA ARG A 226 5.01 -0.97 18.95
C ARG A 226 4.43 0.03 17.95
N THR A 227 5.04 0.19 16.78
CA THR A 227 4.55 1.07 15.72
C THR A 227 3.62 0.33 14.75
N GLN A 228 2.93 1.11 13.90
CA GLN A 228 2.10 0.59 12.80
C GLN A 228 2.90 0.33 11.51
N ALA A 229 4.24 0.27 11.59
CA ALA A 229 5.07 0.01 10.42
C ALA A 229 4.71 -1.34 9.78
N ARG A 230 4.67 -1.38 8.44
CA ARG A 230 4.42 -2.60 7.67
C ARG A 230 5.55 -3.62 7.79
N TYR A 231 6.77 -3.12 7.97
CA TYR A 231 7.97 -3.94 8.09
C TYR A 231 8.86 -3.40 9.20
N VAL A 232 9.36 -4.30 10.02
CA VAL A 232 10.41 -4.02 11.01
C VAL A 232 11.50 -5.07 10.82
N GLY A 233 12.68 -4.65 10.35
CA GLY A 233 13.81 -5.53 10.12
C GLY A 233 15.02 -5.14 10.95
N MET A 234 15.76 -6.12 11.46
CA MET A 234 17.01 -5.91 12.20
C MET A 234 18.14 -6.78 11.65
N ILE A 235 19.30 -6.15 11.39
CA ILE A 235 20.50 -6.86 10.98
C ILE A 235 21.16 -7.55 12.16
N GLY A 236 21.65 -8.75 11.92
CA GLY A 236 22.44 -9.47 12.91
C GLY A 236 22.44 -10.98 12.72
N SER A 237 23.40 -11.64 13.36
CA SER A 237 23.37 -13.11 13.43
C SER A 237 22.21 -13.58 14.30
N LYS A 238 21.74 -14.81 14.09
CA LYS A 238 20.70 -15.44 14.94
C LYS A 238 21.02 -15.32 16.43
N ARG A 239 22.31 -15.50 16.81
CA ARG A 239 22.76 -15.35 18.20
C ARG A 239 22.55 -13.94 18.73
N LYS A 240 22.86 -12.90 17.92
CA LYS A 240 22.66 -11.49 18.26
C LYS A 240 21.16 -11.21 18.47
N VAL A 241 20.32 -11.61 17.52
CA VAL A 241 18.87 -11.41 17.57
C VAL A 241 18.28 -12.00 18.85
N LEU A 242 18.59 -13.26 19.16
CA LEU A 242 18.11 -13.92 20.39
C LEU A 242 18.59 -13.20 21.66
N SER A 243 19.80 -12.65 21.65
CA SER A 243 20.33 -11.88 22.79
C SER A 243 19.54 -10.58 23.00
N VAL A 244 19.20 -9.89 21.90
CA VAL A 244 18.37 -8.66 21.95
C VAL A 244 16.95 -8.99 22.46
N TYR A 245 16.30 -10.02 21.92
CA TYR A 245 14.96 -10.41 22.35
C TYR A 245 14.90 -10.74 23.84
N ARG A 246 15.85 -11.56 24.34
CA ARG A 246 15.94 -11.89 25.78
C ARG A 246 16.20 -10.67 26.66
N ALA A 247 16.96 -9.69 26.16
CA ALA A 247 17.19 -8.45 26.90
C ALA A 247 15.93 -7.58 26.98
N LEU A 248 15.13 -7.52 25.90
CA LEU A 248 13.86 -6.81 25.86
C LEU A 248 12.76 -7.53 26.69
N GLU A 249 12.73 -8.86 26.70
CA GLU A 249 11.84 -9.64 27.53
C GLU A 249 12.02 -9.30 29.03
N LYS A 250 13.29 -9.16 29.48
CA LYS A 250 13.60 -8.70 30.85
C LYS A 250 13.14 -7.26 31.13
N GLN A 251 12.87 -6.46 30.11
CA GLN A 251 12.33 -5.10 30.20
C GLN A 251 10.80 -5.05 30.07
N GLY A 252 10.12 -6.21 30.05
CA GLY A 252 8.67 -6.31 30.00
C GLY A 252 8.05 -6.35 28.60
N TYR A 253 8.84 -6.65 27.56
CA TYR A 253 8.32 -6.93 26.22
C TYR A 253 7.89 -8.39 26.13
N HIS A 254 6.77 -8.68 25.45
CA HIS A 254 6.31 -10.04 25.21
C HIS A 254 6.95 -10.63 23.95
N MET A 255 7.21 -11.94 23.94
CA MET A 255 7.85 -12.59 22.80
C MET A 255 7.01 -12.56 21.51
N ASP A 256 5.69 -12.51 21.63
CA ASP A 256 4.74 -12.35 20.52
C ASP A 256 4.87 -11.00 19.80
N GLU A 257 5.29 -9.94 20.50
CA GLU A 257 5.58 -8.64 19.87
C GLU A 257 6.68 -8.76 18.79
N PHE A 258 7.56 -9.77 18.90
CA PHE A 258 8.68 -9.97 17.96
C PHE A 258 8.34 -10.89 16.79
N GLU A 259 7.18 -11.54 16.75
CA GLU A 259 6.79 -12.42 15.63
C GLU A 259 6.71 -11.68 14.29
N ARG A 260 6.38 -10.38 14.34
CA ARG A 260 6.34 -9.52 13.15
C ARG A 260 7.70 -8.99 12.69
N VAL A 261 8.77 -9.28 13.44
CA VAL A 261 10.12 -8.74 13.18
C VAL A 261 10.89 -9.68 12.27
N TYR A 262 11.42 -9.14 11.20
CA TYR A 262 12.33 -9.83 10.29
C TYR A 262 13.76 -9.73 10.84
N ALA A 263 14.21 -10.78 11.53
CA ALA A 263 15.54 -10.79 12.15
C ALA A 263 16.09 -12.25 12.26
N PRO A 264 17.18 -12.54 11.60
CA PRO A 264 17.98 -11.71 10.70
C PRO A 264 17.18 -11.29 9.47
N MET A 265 17.23 -9.97 9.12
CA MET A 265 16.53 -9.47 7.95
C MET A 265 17.21 -9.85 6.63
N GLY A 266 16.43 -9.93 5.57
CA GLY A 266 16.85 -10.29 4.23
C GLY A 266 16.65 -11.76 3.90
N LEU A 267 16.51 -12.05 2.61
CA LEU A 267 16.40 -13.43 2.12
C LEU A 267 17.76 -14.13 2.23
N ASP A 268 17.75 -15.41 2.54
CA ASP A 268 18.98 -16.23 2.59
C ASP A 268 19.46 -16.56 1.15
N ILE A 269 20.35 -15.72 0.66
CA ILE A 269 20.95 -15.84 -0.68
C ILE A 269 22.48 -16.06 -0.61
N GLY A 270 23.03 -16.24 0.57
CA GLY A 270 24.48 -16.37 0.77
C GLY A 270 25.25 -15.05 0.61
N ALA A 271 24.59 -13.90 0.85
CA ALA A 271 25.17 -12.57 0.69
C ALA A 271 26.35 -12.31 1.64
N LEU A 272 27.44 -11.74 1.12
CA LEU A 272 28.67 -11.44 1.87
C LEU A 272 28.99 -9.94 1.86
N SER A 273 28.93 -9.29 0.68
CA SER A 273 29.24 -7.86 0.58
C SER A 273 28.06 -6.98 1.01
N PRO A 274 28.30 -5.70 1.38
CA PRO A 274 27.21 -4.75 1.68
C PRO A 274 26.19 -4.63 0.56
N GLU A 275 26.62 -4.69 -0.69
CA GLU A 275 25.77 -4.63 -1.88
C GLU A 275 24.91 -5.89 -2.03
N GLU A 276 25.46 -7.07 -1.82
CA GLU A 276 24.72 -8.34 -1.82
C GLU A 276 23.70 -8.41 -0.67
N ILE A 277 24.11 -7.97 0.53
CA ILE A 277 23.22 -7.86 1.69
C ILE A 277 22.08 -6.89 1.37
N ALA A 278 22.35 -5.77 0.67
CA ALA A 278 21.31 -4.85 0.25
C ALA A 278 20.31 -5.49 -0.73
N VAL A 279 20.78 -6.29 -1.69
CA VAL A 279 19.91 -7.05 -2.60
C VAL A 279 19.00 -8.01 -1.82
N SER A 280 19.56 -8.76 -0.88
CA SER A 280 18.83 -9.67 0.01
C SER A 280 17.72 -8.95 0.78
N ILE A 281 18.05 -7.81 1.43
CA ILE A 281 17.10 -7.00 2.20
C ILE A 281 16.03 -6.40 1.30
N VAL A 282 16.40 -5.80 0.18
CA VAL A 282 15.44 -5.15 -0.71
C VAL A 282 14.51 -6.15 -1.37
N ALA A 283 14.97 -7.34 -1.68
CA ALA A 283 14.11 -8.43 -2.17
C ALA A 283 13.02 -8.80 -1.13
N GLU A 284 13.38 -8.90 0.15
CA GLU A 284 12.43 -9.13 1.24
C GLU A 284 11.45 -7.96 1.40
N LEU A 285 11.93 -6.71 1.36
CA LEU A 285 11.07 -5.52 1.40
C LEU A 285 10.04 -5.51 0.25
N VAL A 286 10.45 -5.89 -0.97
CA VAL A 286 9.56 -6.00 -2.12
C VAL A 286 8.55 -7.13 -1.93
N ALA A 287 8.95 -8.28 -1.39
CA ALA A 287 8.05 -9.40 -1.09
C ALA A 287 6.96 -8.98 -0.09
N VAL A 288 7.35 -8.31 1.00
CA VAL A 288 6.40 -7.78 1.99
C VAL A 288 5.48 -6.73 1.38
N ARG A 289 5.99 -5.82 0.56
CA ARG A 289 5.19 -4.82 -0.15
C ARG A 289 4.13 -5.44 -1.05
N ARG A 290 4.46 -6.56 -1.68
CA ARG A 290 3.59 -7.27 -2.63
C ARG A 290 2.70 -8.34 -1.98
N ASN A 291 2.76 -8.48 -0.64
CA ASN A 291 2.10 -9.58 0.07
C ASN A 291 2.46 -10.94 -0.54
N ALA A 292 3.66 -11.06 -1.08
CA ALA A 292 4.16 -12.32 -1.63
C ALA A 292 4.65 -13.19 -0.47
N ALA A 293 4.27 -14.46 -0.45
CA ALA A 293 4.92 -15.43 0.42
C ALA A 293 6.43 -15.40 0.13
N ALA A 294 7.26 -15.46 1.20
CA ALA A 294 8.71 -15.48 1.05
C ALA A 294 9.08 -16.50 -0.03
N ALA A 295 9.54 -15.99 -1.18
CA ALA A 295 9.71 -16.80 -2.37
C ALA A 295 10.92 -17.72 -2.16
N GLY A 296 10.65 -18.94 -1.72
CA GLY A 296 11.53 -20.06 -2.06
C GLY A 296 11.60 -20.14 -3.59
N HIS A 297 12.74 -20.49 -4.15
CA HIS A 297 12.89 -20.70 -5.60
C HIS A 297 11.73 -21.56 -6.13
N LYS A 298 10.78 -20.96 -6.87
CA LYS A 298 9.88 -21.74 -7.72
C LYS A 298 10.72 -22.30 -8.87
N LYS A 299 11.40 -23.43 -8.62
CA LYS A 299 11.91 -24.23 -9.72
C LYS A 299 10.68 -24.74 -10.49
N LEU A 300 10.60 -24.40 -11.77
CA LEU A 300 9.65 -25.05 -12.66
C LEU A 300 9.94 -26.56 -12.58
N LYS A 301 9.03 -27.32 -11.98
CA LYS A 301 9.09 -28.78 -12.10
C LYS A 301 8.71 -29.07 -13.54
N LEU A 302 9.71 -29.36 -14.37
CA LEU A 302 9.48 -30.03 -15.65
C LEU A 302 8.96 -31.42 -15.29
N GLU A 303 7.68 -31.67 -15.49
CA GLU A 303 7.15 -33.03 -15.46
C GLU A 303 7.87 -33.77 -16.59
N SER A 304 8.60 -34.82 -16.21
CA SER A 304 9.17 -35.74 -17.19
C SER A 304 8.05 -36.29 -18.05
N PRO A 305 8.16 -36.33 -19.40
CA PRO A 305 7.16 -36.98 -20.23
C PRO A 305 7.03 -38.41 -19.71
N SER A 306 5.81 -38.74 -19.23
CA SER A 306 5.47 -40.11 -18.86
C SER A 306 5.84 -41.01 -20.03
N ALA A 307 6.67 -42.01 -19.77
CA ALA A 307 6.99 -43.05 -20.74
C ALA A 307 5.66 -43.59 -21.30
N VAL A 308 5.44 -43.39 -22.57
CA VAL A 308 4.39 -44.07 -23.31
C VAL A 308 4.76 -45.56 -23.24
N GLU A 309 4.02 -46.30 -22.43
CA GLU A 309 4.11 -47.75 -22.37
C GLU A 309 3.82 -48.28 -23.78
N LYS A 310 4.73 -49.21 -24.17
CA LYS A 310 4.60 -50.01 -25.37
C LYS A 310 3.47 -51.04 -25.25
#